data_15f57791b0ca7c4c307c327d84eea06b
#
_entry.id   15f57791b0ca7c4c307c327d84eea06b
#
_cell.length_a   1.000
_cell.length_b   1.000
_cell.length_c   1.000
_cell.angle_alpha   90.00
_cell.angle_beta   90.00
_cell.angle_gamma   90.00
#
_symmetry.space_group_name_H-M   'P 1'
#
loop_
_entity.id
_entity.type
_entity.pdbx_description
1 polymer ?
#
loop_
_entity_poly.entity_id
_entity_poly.type
_entity_poly.pdbx_seq_one_letter_code
_entity_poly.pdbx_strand_id
1 'polypeptide(L)'
;MEIKRFGNIEGKTMMLLHGNLMCWQQFEDLIPLLERKFCVYAVSFDGFDGTGETTYTTARDQADKLAAYIEKELDGQLDLLFAESLGCGPAVFLKASPTVQIDRMILSGPEYLDFGVLNRLILKVMPQKQYRTAHEKYMPAWALRFMGQTEQGMQTMLRRIPDHISLESVRATWAAGLYLYRTDFPVQPDAKVACWYGEKEGHMKKAIQRLRTAYPSLIVRCFPGFGHGELILHPALLVSELERFWLL
;
A
#
# COMPACT_ATOMS: atom_id res chain seq x y z
N MET A 1 0.54 14.16 6.87
CA MET A 1 0.90 13.46 5.58
C MET A 1 2.04 14.21 4.92
N GLU A 2 3.07 13.50 4.45
CA GLU A 2 4.16 14.06 3.66
C GLU A 2 4.13 13.45 2.26
N ILE A 3 4.38 14.27 1.22
CA ILE A 3 4.47 13.80 -0.17
C ILE A 3 5.77 14.35 -0.76
N LYS A 4 6.67 13.45 -1.17
CA LYS A 4 7.94 13.79 -1.79
C LYS A 4 7.89 13.52 -3.29
N ARG A 5 8.36 14.50 -4.07
CA ARG A 5 8.45 14.39 -5.53
C ARG A 5 9.88 14.12 -5.97
N PHE A 6 10.02 13.20 -6.93
CA PHE A 6 11.28 12.81 -7.55
C PHE A 6 11.13 12.75 -9.08
N GLY A 7 12.22 12.90 -9.79
CA GLY A 7 12.29 12.72 -11.24
C GLY A 7 11.83 13.92 -12.08
N ASN A 8 11.53 13.64 -13.35
CA ASN A 8 11.20 14.68 -14.33
C ASN A 8 9.76 15.16 -14.16
N ILE A 9 9.59 16.46 -13.93
CA ILE A 9 8.29 17.10 -13.75
C ILE A 9 7.37 16.97 -14.99
N GLU A 10 7.96 16.89 -16.19
CA GLU A 10 7.23 16.70 -17.45
C GLU A 10 6.93 15.20 -17.75
N GLY A 11 7.41 14.31 -16.89
CA GLY A 11 7.19 12.87 -17.04
C GLY A 11 5.76 12.46 -16.67
N LYS A 12 5.39 11.24 -17.05
CA LYS A 12 4.15 10.63 -16.58
C LYS A 12 4.12 10.54 -15.07
N THR A 13 2.99 10.88 -14.47
CA THR A 13 2.84 10.93 -13.01
C THR A 13 2.66 9.55 -12.40
N MET A 14 3.42 9.24 -11.36
CA MET A 14 3.28 8.01 -10.59
C MET A 14 3.24 8.31 -9.09
N MET A 15 2.24 7.77 -8.41
CA MET A 15 2.14 7.88 -6.95
C MET A 15 2.38 6.53 -6.29
N LEU A 16 3.17 6.53 -5.20
CA LEU A 16 3.55 5.35 -4.43
C LEU A 16 2.97 5.46 -3.01
N LEU A 17 2.13 4.48 -2.64
CA LEU A 17 1.50 4.37 -1.32
C LEU A 17 2.08 3.19 -0.56
N HIS A 18 2.66 3.45 0.60
CA HIS A 18 3.38 2.46 1.40
C HIS A 18 2.50 1.49 2.18
N GLY A 19 3.11 0.38 2.63
CA GLY A 19 2.51 -0.62 3.51
C GLY A 19 2.47 -0.18 4.99
N ASN A 20 1.86 -1.02 5.83
CA ASN A 20 1.72 -0.75 7.26
C ASN A 20 3.09 -0.64 7.95
N LEU A 21 3.21 0.27 8.91
CA LEU A 21 4.44 0.66 9.63
C LEU A 21 5.51 1.32 8.76
N MET A 22 5.30 1.50 7.46
CA MET A 22 6.28 2.08 6.55
C MET A 22 5.99 3.57 6.29
N CYS A 23 6.82 4.18 5.47
CA CYS A 23 6.72 5.54 4.97
C CYS A 23 7.28 5.58 3.54
N TRP A 24 7.46 6.77 2.94
CA TRP A 24 7.98 6.88 1.58
C TRP A 24 9.32 6.15 1.38
N GLN A 25 10.16 6.03 2.43
CA GLN A 25 11.44 5.32 2.37
C GLN A 25 11.29 3.82 2.07
N GLN A 26 10.09 3.23 2.16
CA GLN A 26 9.86 1.89 1.65
C GLN A 26 10.30 1.73 0.19
N PHE A 27 10.21 2.81 -0.57
CA PHE A 27 10.49 2.84 -2.01
C PHE A 27 11.86 3.46 -2.37
N GLU A 28 12.75 3.69 -1.40
CA GLU A 28 14.02 4.41 -1.65
C GLU A 28 14.91 3.73 -2.68
N ASP A 29 14.94 2.37 -2.75
CA ASP A 29 15.70 1.64 -3.77
C ASP A 29 14.98 1.58 -5.12
N LEU A 30 13.67 1.80 -5.14
CA LEU A 30 12.83 1.77 -6.34
C LEU A 30 12.82 3.13 -7.06
N ILE A 31 12.76 4.22 -6.31
CA ILE A 31 12.63 5.58 -6.83
C ILE A 31 13.72 5.92 -7.87
N PRO A 32 15.03 5.62 -7.67
CA PRO A 32 16.06 5.93 -8.66
C PRO A 32 15.90 5.23 -10.01
N LEU A 33 15.16 4.11 -10.04
CA LEU A 33 14.86 3.40 -11.28
C LEU A 33 13.62 3.97 -11.97
N LEU A 34 12.64 4.47 -11.19
CA LEU A 34 11.39 5.03 -11.70
C LEU A 34 11.55 6.46 -12.19
N GLU A 35 12.30 7.31 -11.47
CA GLU A 35 12.45 8.74 -11.73
C GLU A 35 13.04 9.06 -13.11
N ARG A 36 13.62 8.08 -13.78
CA ARG A 36 14.11 8.20 -15.17
C ARG A 36 12.96 8.32 -16.17
N LYS A 37 11.76 7.81 -15.82
CA LYS A 37 10.61 7.72 -16.74
C LYS A 37 9.36 8.42 -16.20
N PHE A 38 9.27 8.55 -14.89
CA PHE A 38 8.10 9.09 -14.19
C PHE A 38 8.46 10.31 -13.36
N CYS A 39 7.48 11.19 -13.19
CA CYS A 39 7.42 12.10 -12.06
C CYS A 39 6.81 11.33 -10.89
N VAL A 40 7.64 10.95 -9.91
CA VAL A 40 7.24 10.05 -8.82
C VAL A 40 6.84 10.86 -7.59
N TYR A 41 5.67 10.58 -7.04
CA TYR A 41 5.14 11.12 -5.79
C TYR A 41 5.10 10.01 -4.74
N ALA A 42 6.06 10.00 -3.82
CA ALA A 42 6.15 9.01 -2.76
C ALA A 42 5.52 9.58 -1.46
N VAL A 43 4.52 8.88 -0.96
CA VAL A 43 3.67 9.33 0.15
C VAL A 43 4.12 8.71 1.46
N SER A 44 4.11 9.51 2.55
CA SER A 44 4.03 9.04 3.93
C SER A 44 2.66 9.45 4.49
N PHE A 45 1.85 8.48 4.86
CA PHE A 45 0.55 8.75 5.47
C PHE A 45 0.69 9.44 6.83
N ASP A 46 -0.38 10.11 7.28
CA ASP A 46 -0.44 10.62 8.65
C ASP A 46 -0.11 9.52 9.65
N GLY A 47 0.61 9.86 10.72
CA GLY A 47 1.09 8.93 11.73
C GLY A 47 2.30 8.08 11.31
N PHE A 48 2.74 8.21 10.03
CA PHE A 48 3.91 7.53 9.46
C PHE A 48 4.87 8.51 8.75
N ASP A 49 4.66 9.81 8.89
CA ASP A 49 5.48 10.87 8.30
C ASP A 49 6.74 11.23 9.12
N GLY A 50 6.97 10.51 10.23
CA GLY A 50 8.13 10.68 11.08
C GLY A 50 8.10 11.91 12.01
N THR A 51 7.08 12.78 11.90
CA THR A 51 6.96 13.98 12.74
C THR A 51 6.47 13.68 14.16
N GLY A 52 5.65 12.64 14.32
CA GLY A 52 4.93 12.36 15.57
C GLY A 52 3.75 13.32 15.85
N GLU A 53 3.50 14.27 14.96
CA GLU A 53 2.45 15.28 15.11
C GLU A 53 1.12 14.87 14.48
N THR A 54 1.14 13.89 13.58
CA THR A 54 -0.03 13.40 12.88
C THR A 54 -0.44 12.01 13.35
N THR A 55 -1.71 11.65 13.10
CA THR A 55 -2.26 10.33 13.45
C THR A 55 -3.01 9.76 12.25
N TYR A 56 -2.73 8.51 11.87
CA TYR A 56 -3.53 7.78 10.89
C TYR A 56 -4.93 7.53 11.49
N THR A 57 -5.98 7.90 10.77
CA THR A 57 -7.37 7.74 11.24
C THR A 57 -8.10 6.65 10.46
N THR A 58 -8.32 6.86 9.16
CA THR A 58 -8.99 5.91 8.26
C THR A 58 -8.37 5.94 6.87
N ALA A 59 -8.57 4.85 6.11
CA ALA A 59 -8.17 4.80 4.71
C ALA A 59 -8.87 5.87 3.86
N ARG A 60 -10.15 6.19 4.19
CA ARG A 60 -10.90 7.25 3.51
C ARG A 60 -10.31 8.64 3.78
N ASP A 61 -10.00 8.97 5.03
CA ASP A 61 -9.37 10.26 5.37
C ASP A 61 -8.06 10.46 4.62
N GLN A 62 -7.23 9.41 4.53
CA GLN A 62 -5.99 9.46 3.75
C GLN A 62 -6.27 9.64 2.25
N ALA A 63 -7.28 8.97 1.71
CA ALA A 63 -7.69 9.12 0.31
C ALA A 63 -8.22 10.53 0.01
N ASP A 64 -9.02 11.11 0.91
CA ASP A 64 -9.57 12.46 0.74
C ASP A 64 -8.45 13.53 0.73
N LYS A 65 -7.42 13.37 1.58
CA LYS A 65 -6.22 14.23 1.57
C LYS A 65 -5.39 14.07 0.29
N LEU A 66 -5.25 12.84 -0.21
CA LEU A 66 -4.58 12.58 -1.49
C LEU A 66 -5.38 13.15 -2.66
N ALA A 67 -6.71 13.04 -2.65
CA ALA A 67 -7.57 13.63 -3.67
C ALA A 67 -7.37 15.15 -3.75
N ALA A 68 -7.44 15.83 -2.61
CA ALA A 68 -7.19 17.27 -2.54
C ALA A 68 -5.80 17.67 -3.07
N TYR A 69 -4.78 16.86 -2.77
CA TYR A 69 -3.43 17.07 -3.31
C TYR A 69 -3.40 16.91 -4.84
N ILE A 70 -3.97 15.81 -5.37
CA ILE A 70 -3.98 15.50 -6.81
C ILE A 70 -4.79 16.56 -7.57
N GLU A 71 -5.93 17.00 -7.04
CA GLU A 71 -6.70 18.10 -7.62
C GLU A 71 -5.88 19.39 -7.72
N LYS A 72 -5.18 19.75 -6.66
CA LYS A 72 -4.44 21.01 -6.59
C LYS A 72 -3.14 21.00 -7.39
N GLU A 73 -2.37 19.92 -7.31
CA GLU A 73 -1.00 19.85 -7.83
C GLU A 73 -0.88 19.09 -9.17
N LEU A 74 -1.91 18.33 -9.56
CA LEU A 74 -1.92 17.45 -10.74
C LEU A 74 -3.20 17.61 -11.59
N ASP A 75 -3.94 18.70 -11.42
CA ASP A 75 -5.19 18.97 -12.18
C ASP A 75 -6.20 17.80 -12.11
N GLY A 76 -6.24 17.09 -10.99
CA GLY A 76 -7.14 15.94 -10.78
C GLY A 76 -6.72 14.67 -11.50
N GLN A 77 -5.54 14.58 -12.11
CA GLN A 77 -5.13 13.45 -12.93
C GLN A 77 -3.87 12.75 -12.40
N LEU A 78 -3.86 11.42 -12.46
CA LEU A 78 -2.73 10.57 -12.10
C LEU A 78 -2.61 9.42 -13.11
N ASP A 79 -1.46 9.30 -13.76
CA ASP A 79 -1.25 8.27 -14.78
C ASP A 79 -1.13 6.86 -14.15
N LEU A 80 -0.40 6.71 -13.02
CA LEU A 80 -0.21 5.42 -12.36
C LEU A 80 -0.21 5.54 -10.84
N LEU A 81 -1.03 4.73 -10.19
CA LEU A 81 -1.03 4.55 -8.74
C LEU A 81 -0.52 3.15 -8.39
N PHE A 82 0.57 3.07 -7.64
CA PHE A 82 1.04 1.82 -7.04
C PHE A 82 0.83 1.88 -5.52
N ALA A 83 0.14 0.90 -4.99
CA ALA A 83 -0.19 0.82 -3.58
C ALA A 83 0.22 -0.53 -3.01
N GLU A 84 0.92 -0.51 -1.87
CA GLU A 84 1.36 -1.71 -1.16
C GLU A 84 0.55 -1.90 0.12
N SER A 85 0.00 -3.11 0.32
CA SER A 85 -0.59 -3.55 1.59
C SER A 85 -1.62 -2.55 2.16
N LEU A 86 -1.30 -1.84 3.25
CA LEU A 86 -2.13 -0.78 3.84
C LEU A 86 -2.52 0.28 2.79
N GLY A 87 -1.60 0.67 1.93
CA GLY A 87 -1.81 1.69 0.90
C GLY A 87 -2.93 1.33 -0.07
N CYS A 88 -3.27 0.05 -0.21
CA CYS A 88 -4.37 -0.39 -1.07
C CYS A 88 -5.74 0.11 -0.59
N GLY A 89 -5.91 0.32 0.71
CA GLY A 89 -7.13 0.91 1.27
C GLY A 89 -7.39 2.32 0.76
N PRO A 90 -6.51 3.30 1.03
CA PRO A 90 -6.60 4.63 0.44
C PRO A 90 -6.71 4.62 -1.08
N ALA A 91 -5.95 3.74 -1.78
CA ALA A 91 -5.98 3.65 -3.24
C ALA A 91 -7.37 3.32 -3.80
N VAL A 92 -8.11 2.37 -3.20
CA VAL A 92 -9.46 2.01 -3.65
C VAL A 92 -10.46 3.15 -3.40
N PHE A 93 -10.36 3.86 -2.27
CA PHE A 93 -11.18 5.05 -2.01
C PHE A 93 -10.85 6.19 -2.97
N LEU A 94 -9.57 6.42 -3.24
CA LEU A 94 -9.10 7.45 -4.17
C LEU A 94 -9.59 7.16 -5.61
N LYS A 95 -9.52 5.90 -6.06
CA LYS A 95 -10.03 5.48 -7.37
C LYS A 95 -11.55 5.64 -7.49
N ALA A 96 -12.28 5.61 -6.38
CA ALA A 96 -13.72 5.86 -6.32
C ALA A 96 -14.08 7.35 -6.16
N SER A 97 -13.10 8.24 -6.02
CA SER A 97 -13.33 9.69 -5.93
C SER A 97 -13.88 10.22 -7.26
N PRO A 98 -14.89 11.09 -7.24
CA PRO A 98 -15.41 11.73 -8.46
C PRO A 98 -14.51 12.83 -9.01
N THR A 99 -13.55 13.32 -8.21
CA THR A 99 -12.70 14.48 -8.55
C THR A 99 -11.31 14.08 -9.05
N VAL A 100 -10.96 12.78 -8.95
CA VAL A 100 -9.64 12.27 -9.34
C VAL A 100 -9.79 11.20 -10.40
N GLN A 101 -9.07 11.37 -11.50
CA GLN A 101 -8.92 10.37 -12.54
C GLN A 101 -7.57 9.66 -12.39
N ILE A 102 -7.61 8.34 -12.21
CA ILE A 102 -6.42 7.48 -12.18
C ILE A 102 -6.49 6.56 -13.39
N ASP A 103 -5.53 6.67 -14.30
CA ASP A 103 -5.54 5.86 -15.51
C ASP A 103 -5.28 4.39 -15.22
N ARG A 104 -4.28 4.09 -14.41
CA ARG A 104 -3.89 2.73 -14.01
C ARG A 104 -3.65 2.63 -12.51
N MET A 105 -4.06 1.51 -11.93
CA MET A 105 -3.85 1.25 -10.49
C MET A 105 -3.33 -0.17 -10.28
N ILE A 106 -2.32 -0.30 -9.41
CA ILE A 106 -1.79 -1.58 -8.95
C ILE A 106 -1.96 -1.66 -7.45
N LEU A 107 -2.63 -2.71 -7.00
CA LEU A 107 -2.82 -3.08 -5.61
C LEU A 107 -1.93 -4.29 -5.31
N SER A 108 -0.84 -4.08 -4.58
CA SER A 108 0.13 -5.11 -4.22
C SER A 108 -0.14 -5.60 -2.80
N GLY A 109 -0.47 -6.89 -2.63
CA GLY A 109 -0.78 -7.51 -1.34
C GLY A 109 -1.92 -6.83 -0.57
N PRO A 110 -3.10 -6.54 -1.17
CA PRO A 110 -4.14 -5.78 -0.49
C PRO A 110 -4.68 -6.50 0.74
N GLU A 111 -4.70 -5.80 1.87
CA GLU A 111 -5.20 -6.31 3.15
C GLU A 111 -6.73 -6.20 3.24
N TYR A 112 -7.45 -7.21 2.76
CA TYR A 112 -8.87 -7.39 3.00
C TYR A 112 -9.06 -8.34 4.19
N LEU A 113 -8.99 -7.78 5.42
CA LEU A 113 -8.93 -8.56 6.65
C LEU A 113 -10.33 -8.84 7.20
N ASP A 114 -10.67 -10.12 7.33
CA ASP A 114 -11.82 -10.56 8.13
C ASP A 114 -11.52 -11.90 8.80
N PHE A 115 -11.41 -11.85 10.11
CA PHE A 115 -11.15 -13.00 10.98
C PHE A 115 -12.42 -13.54 11.63
N GLY A 116 -13.60 -13.12 11.17
CA GLY A 116 -14.90 -13.54 11.69
C GLY A 116 -15.06 -13.25 13.19
N VAL A 117 -15.39 -14.25 13.98
CA VAL A 117 -15.60 -14.10 15.44
C VAL A 117 -14.35 -13.66 16.20
N LEU A 118 -13.16 -13.83 15.61
CA LEU A 118 -11.88 -13.45 16.23
C LEU A 118 -11.51 -11.97 16.02
N ASN A 119 -12.27 -11.21 15.23
CA ASN A 119 -11.95 -9.82 14.93
C ASN A 119 -11.66 -8.98 16.17
N ARG A 120 -12.49 -9.10 17.22
CA ARG A 120 -12.29 -8.35 18.48
C ARG A 120 -10.97 -8.67 19.15
N LEU A 121 -10.59 -9.94 19.20
CA LEU A 121 -9.34 -10.39 19.81
C LEU A 121 -8.13 -9.92 18.97
N ILE A 122 -8.19 -10.09 17.67
CA ILE A 122 -7.13 -9.68 16.74
C ILE A 122 -6.88 -8.17 16.84
N LEU A 123 -7.94 -7.34 16.76
CA LEU A 123 -7.85 -5.89 16.88
C LEU A 123 -7.35 -5.42 18.27
N LYS A 124 -7.48 -6.24 19.31
CA LYS A 124 -6.93 -5.93 20.63
C LYS A 124 -5.44 -6.29 20.76
N VAL A 125 -5.02 -7.42 20.16
CA VAL A 125 -3.69 -8.01 20.40
C VAL A 125 -2.67 -7.58 19.34
N MET A 126 -3.04 -7.62 18.06
CA MET A 126 -2.10 -7.44 16.97
C MET A 126 -1.53 -6.01 16.88
N PRO A 127 -2.31 -4.94 17.07
CA PRO A 127 -1.75 -3.58 17.10
C PRO A 127 -0.67 -3.41 18.17
N GLN A 128 -0.84 -3.99 19.35
CA GLN A 128 0.17 -3.94 20.42
C GLN A 128 1.49 -4.62 20.01
N LYS A 129 1.40 -5.79 19.35
CA LYS A 129 2.58 -6.51 18.86
C LYS A 129 3.29 -5.71 17.76
N GLN A 130 2.56 -5.18 16.81
CA GLN A 130 3.13 -4.35 15.73
C GLN A 130 3.75 -3.05 16.25
N TYR A 131 3.08 -2.40 17.21
CA TYR A 131 3.63 -1.22 17.87
C TYR A 131 5.00 -1.51 18.50
N ARG A 132 5.14 -2.64 19.21
CA ARG A 132 6.44 -3.09 19.74
C ARG A 132 7.45 -3.34 18.63
N THR A 133 7.08 -4.05 17.56
CA THR A 133 7.94 -4.27 16.40
C THR A 133 8.47 -2.95 15.83
N ALA A 134 7.62 -1.94 15.72
CA ALA A 134 8.00 -0.63 15.20
C ALA A 134 9.04 0.07 16.09
N HIS A 135 8.88 0.02 17.42
CA HIS A 135 9.76 0.69 18.39
C HIS A 135 11.05 -0.09 18.65
N GLU A 136 10.96 -1.40 18.78
CA GLU A 136 12.10 -2.26 19.03
C GLU A 136 12.91 -2.55 17.76
N LYS A 137 12.37 -2.22 16.58
CA LYS A 137 12.94 -2.56 15.26
C LYS A 137 13.30 -4.05 15.16
N TYR A 138 12.46 -4.89 15.78
CA TYR A 138 12.71 -6.32 15.91
C TYR A 138 11.44 -7.13 15.61
N MET A 139 11.61 -8.22 14.88
CA MET A 139 10.58 -9.23 14.65
C MET A 139 11.16 -10.63 14.87
N PRO A 140 10.52 -11.49 15.66
CA PRO A 140 11.03 -12.83 15.92
C PRO A 140 10.97 -13.72 14.67
N ALA A 141 11.95 -14.63 14.52
CA ALA A 141 12.12 -15.48 13.33
C ALA A 141 10.86 -16.31 12.97
N TRP A 142 10.07 -16.75 13.96
CA TRP A 142 8.83 -17.48 13.70
C TRP A 142 7.78 -16.61 12.98
N ALA A 143 7.70 -15.31 13.33
CA ALA A 143 6.78 -14.37 12.68
C ALA A 143 7.21 -14.08 11.23
N LEU A 144 8.51 -13.97 10.97
CA LEU A 144 9.08 -13.84 9.64
C LEU A 144 8.67 -15.02 8.74
N ARG A 145 8.86 -16.24 9.25
CA ARG A 145 8.46 -17.47 8.53
C ARG A 145 6.97 -17.50 8.22
N PHE A 146 6.14 -17.07 9.17
CA PHE A 146 4.69 -17.00 8.98
C PHE A 146 4.29 -16.02 7.88
N MET A 147 5.02 -14.89 7.74
CA MET A 147 4.80 -13.90 6.68
C MET A 147 5.47 -14.29 5.35
N GLY A 148 6.21 -15.40 5.29
CA GLY A 148 6.97 -15.82 4.12
C GLY A 148 8.18 -14.94 3.80
N GLN A 149 8.63 -14.12 4.75
CA GLN A 149 9.71 -13.15 4.60
C GLN A 149 11.09 -13.76 4.89
N THR A 150 12.12 -13.24 4.20
CA THR A 150 13.52 -13.53 4.54
C THR A 150 13.98 -12.63 5.69
N GLU A 151 14.95 -13.11 6.48
CA GLU A 151 15.52 -12.32 7.58
C GLU A 151 16.19 -11.02 7.08
N GLN A 152 16.94 -11.09 5.98
CA GLN A 152 17.59 -9.93 5.38
C GLN A 152 16.58 -8.90 4.87
N GLY A 153 15.54 -9.34 4.17
CA GLY A 153 14.47 -8.48 3.67
C GLY A 153 13.75 -7.76 4.80
N MET A 154 13.44 -8.49 5.87
CA MET A 154 12.79 -7.92 7.04
C MET A 154 13.68 -6.91 7.77
N GLN A 155 14.96 -7.17 7.93
CA GLN A 155 15.87 -6.19 8.54
C GLN A 155 15.94 -4.89 7.75
N THR A 156 15.93 -4.98 6.41
CA THR A 156 15.84 -3.80 5.55
C THR A 156 14.55 -3.01 5.81
N MET A 157 13.41 -3.69 5.86
CA MET A 157 12.12 -3.03 6.16
C MET A 157 12.10 -2.43 7.57
N LEU A 158 12.57 -3.14 8.60
CA LEU A 158 12.58 -2.65 9.98
C LEU A 158 13.39 -1.35 10.13
N ARG A 159 14.49 -1.19 9.38
CA ARG A 159 15.28 0.06 9.38
C ARG A 159 14.54 1.24 8.76
N ARG A 160 13.59 0.99 7.86
CA ARG A 160 12.81 2.01 7.15
C ARG A 160 11.51 2.38 7.88
N ILE A 161 11.21 1.73 9.00
CA ILE A 161 10.09 2.11 9.85
C ILE A 161 10.39 3.51 10.42
N PRO A 162 9.52 4.51 10.25
CA PRO A 162 9.75 5.84 10.81
C PRO A 162 9.76 5.80 12.34
N ASP A 163 10.42 6.77 12.94
CA ASP A 163 10.33 7.00 14.38
C ASP A 163 8.96 7.65 14.71
N HIS A 164 8.56 7.65 15.96
CA HIS A 164 7.35 8.34 16.46
C HIS A 164 6.00 7.80 15.96
N ILE A 165 5.91 6.52 15.57
CA ILE A 165 4.61 5.90 15.29
C ILE A 165 3.81 5.75 16.60
N SER A 166 2.56 6.22 16.62
CA SER A 166 1.68 6.05 17.78
C SER A 166 0.95 4.71 17.78
N LEU A 167 0.62 4.19 18.96
CA LEU A 167 -0.22 2.99 19.08
C LEU A 167 -1.62 3.23 18.50
N GLU A 168 -2.11 4.46 18.54
CA GLU A 168 -3.38 4.86 17.96
C GLU A 168 -3.38 4.69 16.45
N SER A 169 -2.34 5.19 15.75
CA SER A 169 -2.15 4.98 14.32
C SER A 169 -2.13 3.49 13.96
N VAL A 170 -1.37 2.67 14.70
CA VAL A 170 -1.30 1.22 14.45
C VAL A 170 -2.66 0.54 14.67
N ARG A 171 -3.45 0.95 15.66
CA ARG A 171 -4.81 0.44 15.87
C ARG A 171 -5.74 0.81 14.71
N ALA A 172 -5.63 2.04 14.22
CA ALA A 172 -6.45 2.52 13.12
C ALA A 172 -6.14 1.77 11.81
N THR A 173 -4.86 1.44 11.53
CA THR A 173 -4.50 0.64 10.34
C THR A 173 -5.09 -0.77 10.37
N TRP A 174 -5.10 -1.44 11.53
CA TRP A 174 -5.76 -2.74 11.67
C TRP A 174 -7.27 -2.67 11.49
N ALA A 175 -7.90 -1.63 12.00
CA ALA A 175 -9.33 -1.38 11.81
C ALA A 175 -9.65 -1.06 10.34
N ALA A 176 -8.76 -0.36 9.63
CA ALA A 176 -8.94 0.00 8.23
C ALA A 176 -9.06 -1.24 7.31
N GLY A 177 -8.24 -2.27 7.52
CA GLY A 177 -8.32 -3.51 6.74
C GLY A 177 -9.66 -4.23 6.89
N LEU A 178 -10.20 -4.31 8.12
CA LEU A 178 -11.52 -4.87 8.38
C LEU A 178 -12.64 -4.01 7.79
N TYR A 179 -12.55 -2.69 7.92
CA TYR A 179 -13.50 -1.75 7.33
C TYR A 179 -13.53 -1.88 5.80
N LEU A 180 -12.37 -1.93 5.17
CA LEU A 180 -12.21 -2.11 3.73
C LEU A 180 -12.92 -3.38 3.23
N TYR A 181 -12.75 -4.50 3.94
CA TYR A 181 -13.42 -5.77 3.60
C TYR A 181 -14.95 -5.64 3.56
N ARG A 182 -15.53 -4.79 4.41
CA ARG A 182 -16.99 -4.59 4.55
C ARG A 182 -17.54 -3.45 3.70
N THR A 183 -16.69 -2.66 3.06
CA THR A 183 -17.11 -1.53 2.22
C THR A 183 -17.40 -1.98 0.79
N ASP A 184 -18.54 -1.59 0.25
CA ASP A 184 -18.86 -1.74 -1.17
C ASP A 184 -18.38 -0.53 -1.96
N PHE A 185 -17.73 -0.79 -3.09
CA PHE A 185 -17.26 0.24 -3.99
C PHE A 185 -18.07 0.23 -5.29
N PRO A 186 -18.19 1.39 -5.98
CA PRO A 186 -18.81 1.47 -7.30
C PRO A 186 -18.15 0.50 -8.27
N VAL A 187 -18.97 -0.16 -9.11
CA VAL A 187 -18.47 -1.05 -10.17
C VAL A 187 -17.83 -0.20 -11.27
N GLN A 188 -16.59 -0.50 -11.61
CA GLN A 188 -15.80 0.19 -12.63
C GLN A 188 -15.26 -0.84 -13.64
N PRO A 189 -16.07 -1.25 -14.64
CA PRO A 189 -15.73 -2.36 -15.53
C PRO A 189 -14.53 -2.07 -16.43
N ASP A 190 -14.34 -0.81 -16.81
CA ASP A 190 -13.28 -0.36 -17.73
C ASP A 190 -12.02 0.13 -17.00
N ALA A 191 -12.00 0.04 -15.66
CA ALA A 191 -10.85 0.47 -14.88
C ALA A 191 -9.66 -0.47 -15.11
N LYS A 192 -8.51 0.10 -15.48
CA LYS A 192 -7.23 -0.64 -15.58
C LYS A 192 -6.64 -0.84 -14.19
N VAL A 193 -7.08 -1.90 -13.52
CA VAL A 193 -6.64 -2.25 -12.16
C VAL A 193 -5.98 -3.62 -12.16
N ALA A 194 -4.84 -3.72 -11.49
CA ALA A 194 -4.16 -4.99 -11.23
C ALA A 194 -4.09 -5.29 -9.74
N CYS A 195 -4.18 -6.57 -9.38
CA CYS A 195 -3.88 -7.10 -8.06
C CYS A 195 -2.65 -7.99 -8.16
N TRP A 196 -1.56 -7.58 -7.50
CA TRP A 196 -0.29 -8.29 -7.44
C TRP A 196 -0.10 -8.89 -6.06
N TYR A 197 0.47 -10.09 -5.97
CA TYR A 197 0.70 -10.73 -4.68
C TYR A 197 1.74 -11.84 -4.76
N GLY A 198 2.36 -12.16 -3.63
CA GLY A 198 3.26 -13.29 -3.48
C GLY A 198 2.50 -14.61 -3.27
N GLU A 199 3.01 -15.69 -3.86
CA GLU A 199 2.40 -17.04 -3.77
C GLU A 199 2.13 -17.49 -2.34
N LYS A 200 2.96 -17.08 -1.37
CA LYS A 200 2.82 -17.44 0.05
C LYS A 200 1.72 -16.67 0.80
N GLU A 201 1.04 -15.72 0.13
CA GLU A 201 -0.06 -14.95 0.71
C GLU A 201 -1.39 -15.69 0.59
N GLY A 202 -1.64 -16.67 1.48
CA GLY A 202 -2.79 -17.60 1.39
C GLY A 202 -4.18 -16.93 1.49
N HIS A 203 -4.27 -15.69 1.96
CA HIS A 203 -5.54 -14.95 2.10
C HIS A 203 -5.99 -14.25 0.79
N MET A 204 -5.12 -14.15 -0.22
CA MET A 204 -5.37 -13.36 -1.43
C MET A 204 -6.56 -13.82 -2.27
N LYS A 205 -6.95 -15.09 -2.20
CA LYS A 205 -8.14 -15.60 -2.91
C LYS A 205 -9.40 -14.80 -2.54
N LYS A 206 -9.60 -14.50 -1.25
CA LYS A 206 -10.75 -13.71 -0.77
C LYS A 206 -10.63 -12.24 -1.17
N ALA A 207 -9.44 -11.66 -1.07
CA ALA A 207 -9.18 -10.29 -1.49
C ALA A 207 -9.47 -10.08 -2.99
N ILE A 208 -8.96 -10.97 -3.85
CA ILE A 208 -9.21 -10.95 -5.30
C ILE A 208 -10.70 -11.07 -5.61
N GLN A 209 -11.42 -11.99 -4.94
CA GLN A 209 -12.85 -12.15 -5.13
C GLN A 209 -13.60 -10.86 -4.76
N ARG A 210 -13.20 -10.21 -3.68
CA ARG A 210 -13.79 -8.93 -3.24
C ARG A 210 -13.47 -7.78 -4.20
N LEU A 211 -12.23 -7.68 -4.67
CA LEU A 211 -11.83 -6.67 -5.65
C LEU A 211 -12.59 -6.81 -6.97
N ARG A 212 -12.88 -8.03 -7.43
CA ARG A 212 -13.63 -8.28 -8.66
C ARG A 212 -15.08 -7.78 -8.61
N THR A 213 -15.65 -7.54 -7.44
CA THR A 213 -16.97 -6.91 -7.33
C THR A 213 -16.95 -5.45 -7.78
N ALA A 214 -15.85 -4.73 -7.52
CA ALA A 214 -15.67 -3.35 -7.96
C ALA A 214 -14.97 -3.25 -9.34
N TYR A 215 -14.06 -4.17 -9.62
CA TYR A 215 -13.22 -4.19 -10.83
C TYR A 215 -13.38 -5.53 -11.57
N PRO A 216 -14.45 -5.73 -12.37
CA PRO A 216 -14.68 -7.00 -13.09
C PRO A 216 -13.53 -7.43 -14.00
N SER A 217 -12.84 -6.45 -14.62
CA SER A 217 -11.68 -6.66 -15.51
C SER A 217 -10.34 -6.73 -14.76
N LEU A 218 -10.35 -7.03 -13.43
CA LEU A 218 -9.14 -7.08 -12.60
C LEU A 218 -8.07 -8.01 -13.17
N ILE A 219 -6.88 -7.47 -13.45
CA ILE A 219 -5.70 -8.23 -13.84
C ILE A 219 -5.04 -8.79 -12.57
N VAL A 220 -4.82 -10.11 -12.53
CA VAL A 220 -4.22 -10.75 -11.36
C VAL A 220 -2.83 -11.29 -11.70
N ARG A 221 -1.83 -10.93 -10.89
CA ARG A 221 -0.46 -11.39 -11.02
C ARG A 221 0.03 -12.02 -9.72
N CYS A 222 0.39 -13.29 -9.75
CA CYS A 222 1.03 -14.01 -8.66
C CYS A 222 2.54 -14.10 -8.91
N PHE A 223 3.34 -13.82 -7.88
CA PHE A 223 4.81 -13.92 -7.92
C PHE A 223 5.24 -15.21 -7.20
N PRO A 224 5.74 -16.23 -7.95
CA PRO A 224 6.11 -17.51 -7.37
C PRO A 224 7.22 -17.38 -6.31
N GLY A 225 7.05 -18.07 -5.19
CA GLY A 225 8.00 -18.09 -4.09
C GLY A 225 8.04 -16.84 -3.20
N PHE A 226 7.31 -15.77 -3.54
CA PHE A 226 7.29 -14.51 -2.78
C PHE A 226 6.28 -14.56 -1.63
N GLY A 227 6.63 -13.87 -0.54
CA GLY A 227 5.74 -13.54 0.57
C GLY A 227 5.18 -12.13 0.46
N HIS A 228 4.47 -11.71 1.50
CA HIS A 228 3.84 -10.39 1.59
C HIS A 228 4.86 -9.26 1.57
N GLY A 229 4.71 -8.30 0.66
CA GLY A 229 5.62 -7.14 0.51
C GLY A 229 7.01 -7.47 -0.03
N GLU A 230 7.31 -8.74 -0.37
CA GLU A 230 8.65 -9.15 -0.81
C GLU A 230 9.02 -8.56 -2.18
N LEU A 231 8.03 -8.28 -3.03
CA LEU A 231 8.27 -7.70 -4.35
C LEU A 231 8.98 -6.34 -4.28
N ILE A 232 8.73 -5.55 -3.25
CA ILE A 232 9.41 -4.25 -3.01
C ILE A 232 10.92 -4.42 -2.83
N LEU A 233 11.37 -5.56 -2.31
CA LEU A 233 12.78 -5.86 -2.10
C LEU A 233 13.51 -6.28 -3.39
N HIS A 234 12.78 -6.37 -4.51
CA HIS A 234 13.29 -6.70 -5.83
C HIS A 234 13.01 -5.56 -6.83
N PRO A 235 13.61 -4.36 -6.66
CA PRO A 235 13.23 -3.16 -7.39
C PRO A 235 13.37 -3.30 -8.92
N ALA A 236 14.38 -4.02 -9.43
CA ALA A 236 14.54 -4.25 -10.86
C ALA A 236 13.40 -5.10 -11.45
N LEU A 237 12.97 -6.16 -10.73
CA LEU A 237 11.83 -6.97 -11.13
C LEU A 237 10.53 -6.14 -11.08
N LEU A 238 10.33 -5.39 -9.99
CA LEU A 238 9.15 -4.55 -9.84
C LEU A 238 9.04 -3.53 -10.98
N VAL A 239 10.12 -2.84 -11.35
CA VAL A 239 10.14 -1.90 -12.50
C VAL A 239 9.77 -2.62 -13.79
N SER A 240 10.35 -3.79 -14.06
CA SER A 240 10.03 -4.58 -15.26
C SER A 240 8.54 -4.96 -15.33
N GLU A 241 7.93 -5.34 -14.21
CA GLU A 241 6.50 -5.67 -14.16
C GLU A 241 5.61 -4.42 -14.28
N LEU A 242 6.03 -3.28 -13.69
CA LEU A 242 5.37 -1.98 -13.87
C LEU A 242 5.36 -1.56 -15.34
N GLU A 243 6.48 -1.71 -16.04
CA GLU A 243 6.58 -1.40 -17.47
C GLU A 243 5.67 -2.30 -18.32
N ARG A 244 5.61 -3.59 -18.01
CA ARG A 244 4.67 -4.51 -18.68
C ARG A 244 3.22 -4.10 -18.47
N PHE A 245 2.84 -3.75 -17.25
CA PHE A 245 1.48 -3.29 -16.96
C PHE A 245 1.18 -1.94 -17.61
N TRP A 246 2.19 -1.09 -17.76
CA TRP A 246 2.06 0.20 -18.43
C TRP A 246 1.73 0.06 -19.92
N LEU A 247 2.26 -0.99 -20.57
CA LEU A 247 2.05 -1.25 -21.98
C LEU A 247 0.69 -1.91 -22.32
N LEU A 248 -0.03 -2.45 -21.31
CA LEU A 248 -1.39 -2.99 -21.46
C LEU A 248 -2.45 -1.88 -21.46
#